data_f738beb67dcd44b4053c8b075be57d04
#
_entry.id   f738beb67dcd44b4053c8b075be57d04
#
_cell.length_a   1.000
_cell.length_b   1.000
_cell.length_c   1.000
_cell.angle_alpha   90.00
_cell.angle_beta   90.00
_cell.angle_gamma   90.00
#
_symmetry.space_group_name_H-M   'P 1'
#
loop_
_entity.id
_entity.type
_entity.pdbx_description
1 polymer ?
#
loop_
_entity_poly.entity_id
_entity_poly.type
_entity_poly.pdbx_seq_one_letter_code
_entity_poly.pdbx_strand_id
1 'polypeptide(L)'
;MSRRRVVITGIGPITCVGHGREDFWNGILAEKSGINKIVSFDPSAFRVRCAGEIRDWDPEVFFPPHRLKRLDRYAQFAVASAKLALDDAQFEYSREKPQHRVGVSFGTALGGVCKAEDQYIRYLKKGARGVQPTLAVQVFGGSAHSNIAIEFGFRGVGTTNSNSCASGTVSVGEALRYIRDDFADVIVAGGAEAPLTTITVGAFDIIKTMSRWSGDPALACRPFDLLRDGFVIGEGATSLIIEELEHARARKARIYAEVLGYSLNNDAFHMTAPLPSGDSCIRAMRDALADAQLAPGEIDYINAHASSTQLNDGAETMSIKQVFGKDAQRIPVSGTKGYYAHPLGATGAIEAALCTLALDRQWIPPTINYQNPDPACDLDVVPNHGRKAQLNYIMSNSFGFGGINACVILGRVR
;
A
#
# COMPACT_ATOMS: atom_id res chain seq x y z
N MET A 1 6.84 3.89 -32.45
CA MET A 1 7.46 2.81 -31.65
C MET A 1 6.37 2.20 -30.77
N SER A 2 6.34 0.87 -30.61
CA SER A 2 5.41 0.24 -29.66
C SER A 2 5.77 0.68 -28.24
N ARG A 3 4.76 0.92 -27.41
CA ARG A 3 4.92 1.29 -26.00
C ARG A 3 5.66 0.17 -25.25
N ARG A 4 6.69 0.47 -24.47
CA ARG A 4 7.39 -0.54 -23.64
C ARG A 4 6.42 -1.18 -22.66
N ARG A 5 6.45 -2.51 -22.58
CA ARG A 5 5.63 -3.27 -21.64
C ARG A 5 6.34 -3.37 -20.30
N VAL A 6 5.56 -3.33 -19.22
CA VAL A 6 6.08 -3.20 -17.86
C VAL A 6 5.50 -4.30 -16.97
N VAL A 7 6.38 -5.07 -16.34
CA VAL A 7 6.01 -6.28 -15.60
C VAL A 7 6.51 -6.25 -14.15
N ILE A 8 5.90 -7.03 -13.27
CA ILE A 8 6.30 -7.24 -11.89
C ILE A 8 7.05 -8.55 -11.81
N THR A 9 8.30 -8.49 -11.33
CA THR A 9 9.19 -9.65 -11.24
C THR A 9 9.57 -10.03 -9.79
N GLY A 10 9.27 -9.16 -8.81
CA GLY A 10 9.55 -9.44 -7.40
C GLY A 10 8.57 -8.74 -6.46
N ILE A 11 8.32 -9.36 -5.31
CA ILE A 11 7.32 -8.95 -4.32
C ILE A 11 7.89 -9.11 -2.91
N GLY A 12 7.92 -8.01 -2.13
CA GLY A 12 8.51 -8.01 -0.79
C GLY A 12 7.62 -7.32 0.27
N PRO A 13 6.48 -7.86 0.66
CA PRO A 13 5.64 -7.29 1.71
C PRO A 13 6.21 -7.50 3.10
N ILE A 14 5.99 -6.52 3.98
CA ILE A 14 6.18 -6.57 5.43
C ILE A 14 4.92 -6.02 6.05
N THR A 15 4.14 -6.89 6.69
CA THR A 15 2.84 -6.57 7.30
C THR A 15 2.64 -7.36 8.59
N CYS A 16 1.65 -6.99 9.39
CA CYS A 16 1.31 -7.74 10.62
C CYS A 16 0.69 -9.14 10.35
N VAL A 17 0.53 -9.55 9.08
CA VAL A 17 0.06 -10.89 8.70
C VAL A 17 1.11 -11.72 7.95
N GLY A 18 2.33 -11.20 7.81
CA GLY A 18 3.45 -11.93 7.23
C GLY A 18 4.51 -11.05 6.60
N HIS A 19 5.73 -11.58 6.53
CA HIS A 19 6.92 -10.94 5.96
C HIS A 19 7.43 -11.73 4.76
N GLY A 20 7.59 -11.07 3.61
CA GLY A 20 7.90 -11.73 2.34
C GLY A 20 6.66 -12.32 1.66
N ARG A 21 6.84 -12.72 0.42
CA ARG A 21 5.75 -13.14 -0.46
C ARG A 21 4.90 -14.30 0.08
N GLU A 22 5.54 -15.39 0.50
CA GLU A 22 4.82 -16.60 0.89
C GLU A 22 4.14 -16.46 2.26
N ASP A 23 4.81 -15.86 3.26
CA ASP A 23 4.21 -15.65 4.57
C ASP A 23 3.03 -14.70 4.51
N PHE A 24 3.16 -13.61 3.75
CA PHE A 24 2.06 -12.69 3.50
C PHE A 24 0.87 -13.40 2.85
N TRP A 25 1.13 -14.19 1.79
CA TRP A 25 0.06 -14.93 1.13
C TRP A 25 -0.61 -15.95 2.05
N ASN A 26 0.15 -16.68 2.85
CA ASN A 26 -0.38 -17.61 3.85
C ASN A 26 -1.20 -16.87 4.92
N GLY A 27 -0.76 -15.68 5.34
CA GLY A 27 -1.52 -14.81 6.23
C GLY A 27 -2.89 -14.40 5.65
N ILE A 28 -2.94 -14.12 4.34
CA ILE A 28 -4.21 -13.84 3.64
C ILE A 28 -5.10 -15.10 3.56
N LEU A 29 -4.52 -16.24 3.21
CA LEU A 29 -5.25 -17.52 3.14
C LEU A 29 -5.78 -17.99 4.49
N ALA A 30 -5.18 -17.55 5.59
CA ALA A 30 -5.68 -17.86 6.93
C ALA A 30 -7.04 -17.21 7.26
N GLU A 31 -7.47 -16.22 6.45
CA GLU A 31 -8.74 -15.48 6.61
C GLU A 31 -8.91 -14.88 8.02
N LYS A 32 -7.78 -14.47 8.63
CA LYS A 32 -7.73 -13.92 9.98
C LYS A 32 -7.08 -12.55 9.99
N SER A 33 -7.61 -11.68 10.83
CA SER A 33 -7.05 -10.35 11.05
C SER A 33 -5.75 -10.38 11.87
N GLY A 34 -4.75 -9.61 11.45
CA GLY A 34 -3.55 -9.33 12.22
C GLY A 34 -3.71 -8.12 13.16
N ILE A 35 -4.90 -7.51 13.21
CA ILE A 35 -5.18 -6.34 14.05
C ILE A 35 -5.27 -6.75 15.52
N ASN A 36 -4.56 -6.02 16.37
CA ASN A 36 -4.49 -6.29 17.80
C ASN A 36 -4.53 -4.98 18.63
N LYS A 37 -4.57 -5.11 19.97
CA LYS A 37 -4.42 -3.95 20.85
C LYS A 37 -3.06 -3.27 20.62
N ILE A 38 -3.01 -1.95 20.63
CA ILE A 38 -1.75 -1.19 20.54
C ILE A 38 -0.88 -1.51 21.76
N VAL A 39 0.42 -1.80 21.52
CA VAL A 39 1.42 -2.05 22.57
C VAL A 39 2.66 -1.16 22.44
N SER A 40 2.86 -0.48 21.31
CA SER A 40 3.99 0.44 21.07
C SER A 40 3.97 1.66 21.98
N PHE A 41 2.79 2.06 22.50
CA PHE A 41 2.59 3.10 23.48
C PHE A 41 1.31 2.83 24.30
N ASP A 42 1.10 3.55 25.40
CA ASP A 42 -0.14 3.45 26.19
C ASP A 42 -1.29 4.21 25.50
N PRO A 43 -2.29 3.52 24.93
CA PRO A 43 -3.42 4.14 24.26
C PRO A 43 -4.55 4.55 25.21
N SER A 44 -4.37 4.50 26.55
CA SER A 44 -5.44 4.71 27.53
C SER A 44 -6.09 6.09 27.45
N ALA A 45 -5.35 7.10 26.99
CA ALA A 45 -5.85 8.46 26.80
C ALA A 45 -6.71 8.63 25.53
N PHE A 46 -6.74 7.65 24.62
CA PHE A 46 -7.44 7.72 23.34
C PHE A 46 -8.67 6.81 23.32
N ARG A 47 -9.59 7.08 22.41
CA ARG A 47 -10.74 6.19 22.14
C ARG A 47 -10.34 4.99 21.27
N VAL A 48 -9.31 5.17 20.43
CA VAL A 48 -8.72 4.12 19.59
C VAL A 48 -7.84 3.21 20.43
N ARG A 49 -7.99 1.89 20.29
CA ARG A 49 -7.33 0.88 21.13
C ARG A 49 -6.57 -0.17 20.33
N CYS A 50 -6.75 -0.24 19.02
CA CYS A 50 -6.22 -1.29 18.17
C CYS A 50 -5.51 -0.74 16.94
N ALA A 51 -4.58 -1.53 16.43
CA ALA A 51 -3.80 -1.24 15.22
C ALA A 51 -3.31 -2.53 14.54
N GLY A 52 -2.96 -2.43 13.26
CA GLY A 52 -2.16 -3.42 12.55
C GLY A 52 -0.67 -3.23 12.85
N GLU A 53 -0.24 -3.58 14.06
CA GLU A 53 1.12 -3.40 14.54
C GLU A 53 1.98 -4.63 14.22
N ILE A 54 3.18 -4.42 13.65
CA ILE A 54 4.15 -5.48 13.37
C ILE A 54 4.97 -5.73 14.63
N ARG A 55 4.65 -6.80 15.36
CA ARG A 55 5.23 -7.10 16.68
C ARG A 55 6.45 -8.00 16.65
N ASP A 56 6.56 -8.81 15.62
CA ASP A 56 7.62 -9.79 15.37
C ASP A 56 8.76 -9.22 14.53
N TRP A 57 8.87 -7.88 14.47
CA TRP A 57 9.91 -7.21 13.72
C TRP A 57 11.28 -7.34 14.37
N ASP A 58 12.17 -8.11 13.75
CA ASP A 58 13.58 -8.17 14.09
C ASP A 58 14.43 -7.48 13.00
N PRO A 59 14.84 -6.23 13.21
CA PRO A 59 15.64 -5.50 12.22
C PRO A 59 17.06 -6.03 12.09
N GLU A 60 17.60 -6.78 13.06
CA GLU A 60 18.97 -7.29 13.02
C GLU A 60 19.16 -8.37 11.96
N VAL A 61 18.08 -9.02 11.53
CA VAL A 61 18.06 -9.93 10.36
C VAL A 61 18.46 -9.19 9.06
N PHE A 62 18.11 -7.91 8.95
CA PHE A 62 18.35 -7.11 7.75
C PHE A 62 19.50 -6.13 7.86
N PHE A 63 19.84 -5.68 9.07
CA PHE A 63 20.75 -4.58 9.26
C PHE A 63 21.77 -4.83 10.37
N PRO A 64 23.06 -4.48 10.16
CA PRO A 64 24.00 -4.41 11.26
C PRO A 64 23.65 -3.26 12.23
N PRO A 65 24.01 -3.36 13.52
CA PRO A 65 23.59 -2.39 14.55
C PRO A 65 23.92 -0.93 14.27
N HIS A 66 25.05 -0.66 13.57
CA HIS A 66 25.45 0.71 13.23
C HIS A 66 24.53 1.36 12.17
N ARG A 67 23.88 0.57 11.32
CA ARG A 67 22.89 1.03 10.34
C ARG A 67 21.56 1.34 11.01
N LEU A 68 21.10 0.53 11.94
CA LEU A 68 19.83 0.71 12.64
C LEU A 68 19.74 2.07 13.35
N LYS A 69 20.84 2.56 13.89
CA LYS A 69 20.91 3.89 14.54
C LYS A 69 20.61 5.05 13.58
N ARG A 70 20.67 4.84 12.27
CA ARG A 70 20.51 5.85 11.22
C ARG A 70 19.19 5.75 10.47
N LEU A 71 18.37 4.73 10.74
CA LEU A 71 17.10 4.49 10.08
C LEU A 71 15.95 4.73 11.06
N ASP A 72 14.92 5.44 10.61
CA ASP A 72 13.59 5.42 11.24
C ASP A 72 12.92 4.08 10.94
N ARG A 73 11.94 3.67 11.75
CA ARG A 73 11.22 2.40 11.60
C ARG A 73 10.61 2.23 10.20
N TYR A 74 10.01 3.27 9.63
CA TYR A 74 9.44 3.17 8.29
C TYR A 74 10.52 2.93 7.22
N ALA A 75 11.70 3.56 7.38
CA ALA A 75 12.82 3.36 6.47
C ALA A 75 13.46 1.96 6.64
N GLN A 76 13.44 1.39 7.87
CA GLN A 76 13.82 -0.01 8.08
C GLN A 76 12.89 -0.95 7.30
N PHE A 77 11.57 -0.76 7.41
CA PHE A 77 10.60 -1.53 6.65
C PHE A 77 10.81 -1.39 5.13
N ALA A 78 11.03 -0.16 4.66
CA ALA A 78 11.23 0.11 3.23
C ALA A 78 12.45 -0.64 2.66
N VAL A 79 13.61 -0.55 3.32
CA VAL A 79 14.85 -1.20 2.84
C VAL A 79 14.74 -2.72 2.94
N ALA A 80 14.19 -3.24 4.04
CA ALA A 80 13.99 -4.68 4.20
C ALA A 80 12.97 -5.23 3.18
N SER A 81 11.89 -4.52 2.94
CA SER A 81 10.91 -4.85 1.90
C SER A 81 11.54 -4.86 0.50
N ALA A 82 12.39 -3.88 0.19
CA ALA A 82 13.14 -3.86 -1.07
C ALA A 82 14.09 -5.06 -1.19
N LYS A 83 14.79 -5.42 -0.10
CA LYS A 83 15.63 -6.62 -0.07
C LYS A 83 14.85 -7.89 -0.37
N LEU A 84 13.70 -8.07 0.30
CA LEU A 84 12.82 -9.23 0.06
C LEU A 84 12.32 -9.28 -1.39
N ALA A 85 11.95 -8.13 -1.97
CA ALA A 85 11.51 -8.06 -3.37
C ALA A 85 12.63 -8.36 -4.37
N LEU A 86 13.85 -7.88 -4.12
CA LEU A 86 15.03 -8.15 -4.95
C LEU A 86 15.42 -9.63 -4.89
N ASP A 87 15.36 -10.23 -3.70
CA ASP A 87 15.62 -11.67 -3.52
C ASP A 87 14.55 -12.51 -4.23
N ASP A 88 13.29 -12.15 -4.12
CA ASP A 88 12.18 -12.82 -4.82
C ASP A 88 12.33 -12.70 -6.35
N ALA A 89 12.76 -11.54 -6.84
CA ALA A 89 13.05 -11.31 -8.25
C ALA A 89 14.33 -12.01 -8.73
N GLN A 90 15.16 -12.54 -7.83
CA GLN A 90 16.51 -12.98 -8.12
C GLN A 90 17.30 -11.90 -8.90
N PHE A 91 17.14 -10.64 -8.45
CA PHE A 91 17.74 -9.50 -9.11
C PHE A 91 19.13 -9.22 -8.54
N GLU A 92 20.15 -9.22 -9.42
CA GLU A 92 21.51 -8.92 -9.02
C GLU A 92 21.72 -7.43 -8.79
N TYR A 93 22.32 -7.08 -7.65
CA TYR A 93 22.67 -5.71 -7.31
C TYR A 93 24.06 -5.63 -6.66
N SER A 94 24.71 -4.47 -6.78
CA SER A 94 26.00 -4.24 -6.17
C SER A 94 26.27 -2.76 -5.94
N ARG A 95 26.75 -2.41 -4.76
CA ARG A 95 27.21 -1.05 -4.45
C ARG A 95 28.48 -0.68 -5.23
N GLU A 96 29.33 -1.66 -5.51
CA GLU A 96 30.60 -1.47 -6.21
C GLU A 96 30.40 -1.32 -7.73
N LYS A 97 29.31 -1.85 -8.26
CA LYS A 97 28.91 -1.73 -9.67
C LYS A 97 27.57 -1.02 -9.76
N PRO A 98 27.52 0.31 -9.64
CA PRO A 98 26.27 1.06 -9.62
C PRO A 98 25.47 0.91 -10.91
N GLN A 99 24.15 0.79 -10.75
CA GLN A 99 23.21 0.57 -11.84
C GLN A 99 22.46 1.87 -12.17
N HIS A 100 22.75 2.47 -13.32
CA HIS A 100 22.22 3.77 -13.71
C HIS A 100 20.79 3.72 -14.30
N ARG A 101 20.33 2.55 -14.70
CA ARG A 101 18.98 2.32 -15.25
C ARG A 101 18.05 1.63 -14.25
N VAL A 102 18.51 1.45 -13.01
CA VAL A 102 17.67 0.96 -11.89
C VAL A 102 17.35 2.13 -10.96
N GLY A 103 16.07 2.41 -10.82
CA GLY A 103 15.53 3.51 -10.03
C GLY A 103 14.72 3.06 -8.82
N VAL A 104 14.24 4.06 -8.05
CA VAL A 104 13.38 3.86 -6.88
C VAL A 104 12.24 4.87 -6.91
N SER A 105 10.99 4.42 -6.85
CA SER A 105 9.79 5.23 -6.65
C SER A 105 9.08 4.76 -5.39
N PHE A 106 9.01 5.61 -4.36
CA PHE A 106 8.54 5.15 -3.06
C PHE A 106 7.55 6.12 -2.41
N GLY A 107 6.47 5.58 -1.84
CA GLY A 107 5.40 6.35 -1.20
C GLY A 107 5.45 6.29 0.32
N THR A 108 5.09 7.41 0.96
CA THR A 108 4.82 7.47 2.40
C THR A 108 3.85 8.62 2.66
N ALA A 109 3.00 8.50 3.67
CA ALA A 109 2.12 9.60 4.07
C ALA A 109 2.81 10.53 5.08
N LEU A 110 3.53 9.96 6.05
CA LEU A 110 4.03 10.66 7.22
C LEU A 110 5.56 10.60 7.39
N GLY A 111 6.26 9.74 6.64
CA GLY A 111 7.70 9.60 6.72
C GLY A 111 8.19 9.22 8.12
N GLY A 112 9.27 9.85 8.59
CA GLY A 112 9.94 9.55 9.86
C GLY A 112 9.27 10.15 11.10
N VAL A 113 7.94 10.14 11.18
CA VAL A 113 7.17 10.75 12.28
C VAL A 113 7.50 10.13 13.65
N CYS A 114 7.74 8.80 13.70
CA CYS A 114 8.12 8.12 14.94
C CYS A 114 9.41 8.70 15.52
N LYS A 115 10.40 8.89 14.68
CA LYS A 115 11.68 9.46 15.08
C LYS A 115 11.57 10.92 15.46
N ALA A 116 10.74 11.69 14.75
CA ALA A 116 10.47 13.08 15.08
C ALA A 116 9.89 13.21 16.49
N GLU A 117 8.89 12.40 16.85
CA GLU A 117 8.27 12.41 18.19
C GLU A 117 9.27 12.00 19.29
N ASP A 118 10.02 10.89 19.11
CA ASP A 118 11.06 10.45 20.05
C ASP A 118 12.10 11.57 20.30
N GLN A 119 12.58 12.20 19.26
CA GLN A 119 13.58 13.26 19.38
C GLN A 119 13.01 14.55 19.99
N TYR A 120 11.73 14.85 19.75
CA TYR A 120 11.07 15.97 20.41
C TYR A 120 10.93 15.74 21.93
N ILE A 121 10.58 14.53 22.36
CA ILE A 121 10.56 14.17 23.78
C ILE A 121 11.96 14.32 24.41
N ARG A 122 13.02 13.95 23.68
CA ARG A 122 14.40 14.15 24.16
C ARG A 122 14.79 15.63 24.22
N TYR A 123 14.35 16.42 23.26
CA TYR A 123 14.54 17.87 23.29
C TYR A 123 13.90 18.51 24.54
N LEU A 124 12.68 18.14 24.87
CA LEU A 124 11.99 18.65 26.07
C LEU A 124 12.75 18.30 27.37
N LYS A 125 13.40 17.13 27.43
CA LYS A 125 14.14 16.67 28.61
C LYS A 125 15.56 17.24 28.71
N LYS A 126 16.25 17.50 27.60
CA LYS A 126 17.70 17.79 27.53
C LYS A 126 18.07 19.04 26.70
N GLY A 127 17.09 19.78 26.20
CA GLY A 127 17.29 20.87 25.26
C GLY A 127 17.92 20.39 23.94
N ALA A 128 18.51 21.31 23.18
CA ALA A 128 19.09 21.03 21.86
C ALA A 128 20.16 19.90 21.89
N ARG A 129 20.87 19.75 23.00
CA ARG A 129 21.89 18.68 23.17
C ARG A 129 21.28 17.28 23.24
N GLY A 130 19.97 17.15 23.45
CA GLY A 130 19.24 15.87 23.45
C GLY A 130 18.93 15.35 22.05
N VAL A 131 18.94 16.22 21.03
CA VAL A 131 18.59 15.87 19.64
C VAL A 131 19.76 15.21 18.94
N GLN A 132 19.49 14.10 18.28
CA GLN A 132 20.52 13.39 17.52
C GLN A 132 20.81 14.11 16.18
N PRO A 133 22.08 14.28 15.77
CA PRO A 133 22.42 14.90 14.48
C PRO A 133 21.80 14.20 13.26
N THR A 134 21.56 12.89 13.37
CA THR A 134 20.97 12.07 12.30
C THR A 134 19.47 12.34 12.08
N LEU A 135 18.81 13.07 12.98
CA LEU A 135 17.38 13.36 12.86
C LEU A 135 17.05 14.03 11.51
N ALA A 136 17.87 14.99 11.07
CA ALA A 136 17.65 15.71 9.82
C ALA A 136 17.51 14.81 8.60
N VAL A 137 18.21 13.67 8.58
CA VAL A 137 18.16 12.69 7.47
C VAL A 137 17.25 11.48 7.74
N GLN A 138 16.67 11.40 8.93
CA GLN A 138 15.73 10.33 9.30
C GLN A 138 14.26 10.75 9.15
N VAL A 139 13.98 12.04 9.38
CA VAL A 139 12.60 12.54 9.47
C VAL A 139 11.97 12.85 8.11
N PHE A 140 12.77 13.19 7.10
CA PHE A 140 12.22 13.58 5.80
C PHE A 140 11.66 12.37 5.01
N GLY A 141 10.56 12.59 4.29
CA GLY A 141 9.86 11.52 3.56
C GLY A 141 10.72 10.79 2.53
N GLY A 142 11.74 11.44 1.95
CA GLY A 142 12.70 10.85 1.02
C GLY A 142 13.70 9.86 1.64
N SER A 143 13.71 9.70 2.97
CA SER A 143 14.65 8.79 3.64
C SER A 143 14.50 7.34 3.18
N ALA A 144 13.28 6.87 2.89
CA ALA A 144 13.04 5.50 2.43
C ALA A 144 13.74 5.24 1.09
N HIS A 145 13.38 5.99 0.02
CA HIS A 145 13.96 5.76 -1.30
C HIS A 145 15.48 5.97 -1.32
N SER A 146 15.98 7.00 -0.61
CA SER A 146 17.40 7.27 -0.56
C SER A 146 18.21 6.15 0.08
N ASN A 147 17.69 5.56 1.18
CA ASN A 147 18.33 4.42 1.83
C ASN A 147 18.26 3.15 0.98
N ILE A 148 17.19 2.91 0.22
CA ILE A 148 17.11 1.82 -0.77
C ILE A 148 18.18 2.03 -1.84
N ALA A 149 18.25 3.22 -2.44
CA ALA A 149 19.24 3.53 -3.49
C ALA A 149 20.69 3.35 -3.00
N ILE A 150 21.00 3.83 -1.78
CA ILE A 150 22.32 3.69 -1.16
C ILE A 150 22.65 2.22 -0.85
N GLU A 151 21.66 1.47 -0.32
CA GLU A 151 21.86 0.07 0.10
C GLU A 151 22.17 -0.83 -1.08
N PHE A 152 21.49 -0.64 -2.20
CA PHE A 152 21.56 -1.56 -3.34
C PHE A 152 22.37 -1.01 -4.54
N GLY A 153 22.87 0.23 -4.46
CA GLY A 153 23.69 0.83 -5.51
C GLY A 153 22.90 1.31 -6.73
N PHE A 154 21.63 1.70 -6.55
CA PHE A 154 20.78 2.17 -7.64
C PHE A 154 20.98 3.66 -7.88
N ARG A 155 21.28 4.05 -9.13
CA ARG A 155 21.58 5.42 -9.54
C ARG A 155 20.67 5.97 -10.63
N GLY A 156 19.59 5.25 -10.93
CA GLY A 156 18.54 5.71 -11.84
C GLY A 156 17.62 6.75 -11.20
N VAL A 157 16.42 6.89 -11.75
CA VAL A 157 15.39 7.81 -11.24
C VAL A 157 15.11 7.52 -9.76
N GLY A 158 15.07 8.57 -8.92
CA GLY A 158 14.78 8.45 -7.50
C GLY A 158 13.71 9.46 -7.06
N THR A 159 12.54 8.98 -6.63
CA THR A 159 11.44 9.83 -6.17
C THR A 159 10.80 9.33 -4.90
N THR A 160 10.28 10.26 -4.11
CA THR A 160 9.32 9.97 -3.04
C THR A 160 8.09 10.83 -3.24
N ASN A 161 6.93 10.22 -3.19
CA ASN A 161 5.66 10.93 -3.16
C ASN A 161 5.00 10.81 -1.78
N SER A 162 4.18 11.82 -1.43
CA SER A 162 3.40 11.86 -0.20
C SER A 162 1.93 12.17 -0.55
N ASN A 163 1.31 11.24 -1.27
CA ASN A 163 -0.07 11.30 -1.73
C ASN A 163 -1.03 10.60 -0.76
N SER A 164 -0.80 10.79 0.56
CA SER A 164 -1.63 10.21 1.61
C SER A 164 -1.80 8.69 1.43
N CYS A 165 -3.02 8.15 1.53
CA CYS A 165 -3.30 6.73 1.39
C CYS A 165 -3.02 6.17 -0.02
N ALA A 166 -2.95 7.02 -1.04
CA ALA A 166 -2.68 6.63 -2.42
C ALA A 166 -1.17 6.52 -2.76
N SER A 167 -0.27 6.90 -1.84
CA SER A 167 1.17 7.03 -2.14
C SER A 167 1.79 5.76 -2.73
N GLY A 168 1.43 4.58 -2.21
CA GLY A 168 1.94 3.30 -2.73
C GLY A 168 1.47 3.01 -4.16
N THR A 169 0.20 3.25 -4.46
CA THR A 169 -0.36 3.12 -5.82
C THR A 169 0.28 4.10 -6.79
N VAL A 170 0.49 5.35 -6.35
CA VAL A 170 1.19 6.38 -7.13
C VAL A 170 2.62 5.93 -7.46
N SER A 171 3.34 5.34 -6.51
CA SER A 171 4.70 4.82 -6.76
C SER A 171 4.73 3.74 -7.83
N VAL A 172 3.75 2.83 -7.85
CA VAL A 172 3.61 1.80 -8.89
C VAL A 172 3.28 2.44 -10.25
N GLY A 173 2.37 3.42 -10.26
CA GLY A 173 1.99 4.13 -11.48
C GLY A 173 3.11 5.00 -12.07
N GLU A 174 3.89 5.66 -11.22
CA GLU A 174 5.08 6.42 -11.65
C GLU A 174 6.15 5.49 -12.22
N ALA A 175 6.39 4.33 -11.59
CA ALA A 175 7.30 3.33 -12.11
C ALA A 175 6.89 2.85 -13.52
N LEU A 176 5.58 2.62 -13.74
CA LEU A 176 5.04 2.32 -15.06
C LEU A 176 5.41 3.41 -16.08
N ARG A 177 5.23 4.69 -15.73
CA ARG A 177 5.53 5.83 -16.60
C ARG A 177 7.02 5.93 -16.89
N TYR A 178 7.88 5.91 -15.86
CA TYR A 178 9.32 6.01 -16.04
C TYR A 178 9.89 4.91 -16.94
N ILE A 179 9.38 3.68 -16.83
CA ILE A 179 9.84 2.58 -17.69
C ILE A 179 9.27 2.73 -19.10
N ARG A 180 7.99 3.09 -19.26
CA ARG A 180 7.36 3.32 -20.57
C ARG A 180 8.04 4.42 -21.37
N ASP A 181 8.47 5.48 -20.69
CA ASP A 181 9.11 6.67 -21.27
C ASP A 181 10.64 6.53 -21.34
N ASP A 182 11.18 5.33 -21.12
CA ASP A 182 12.59 4.96 -21.24
C ASP A 182 13.55 5.69 -20.30
N PHE A 183 13.06 6.19 -19.14
CA PHE A 183 13.93 6.74 -18.09
C PHE A 183 14.65 5.65 -17.26
N ALA A 184 14.06 4.46 -17.18
CA ALA A 184 14.60 3.32 -16.44
C ALA A 184 14.24 1.99 -17.11
N ASP A 185 14.98 0.94 -16.79
CA ASP A 185 14.65 -0.44 -17.16
C ASP A 185 14.04 -1.19 -15.98
N VAL A 186 14.42 -0.82 -14.76
CA VAL A 186 13.92 -1.41 -13.50
C VAL A 186 13.65 -0.32 -12.48
N ILE A 187 12.53 -0.41 -11.79
CA ILE A 187 12.18 0.46 -10.66
C ILE A 187 11.81 -0.41 -9.44
N VAL A 188 12.45 -0.15 -8.31
CA VAL A 188 11.92 -0.59 -7.02
C VAL A 188 10.80 0.36 -6.64
N ALA A 189 9.57 -0.07 -6.82
CA ALA A 189 8.39 0.74 -6.53
C ALA A 189 7.68 0.23 -5.27
N GLY A 190 7.21 1.13 -4.43
CA GLY A 190 6.54 0.67 -3.22
C GLY A 190 6.09 1.79 -2.31
N GLY A 191 5.82 1.40 -1.06
CA GLY A 191 5.49 2.33 0.01
C GLY A 191 5.81 1.76 1.37
N ALA A 192 6.07 2.63 2.34
CA ALA A 192 6.31 2.25 3.72
C ALA A 192 5.71 3.26 4.68
N GLU A 193 5.20 2.76 5.80
CA GLU A 193 4.64 3.58 6.86
C GLU A 193 4.86 2.93 8.23
N ALA A 194 5.22 3.74 9.23
CA ALA A 194 5.27 3.35 10.62
C ALA A 194 4.69 4.49 11.49
N PRO A 195 3.35 4.64 11.53
CA PRO A 195 2.70 5.83 12.07
C PRO A 195 2.28 5.67 13.53
N LEU A 196 2.62 4.57 14.20
CA LEU A 196 2.12 4.25 15.54
C LEU A 196 2.84 5.04 16.63
N THR A 197 2.50 6.34 16.70
CA THR A 197 2.97 7.26 17.72
C THR A 197 1.80 7.93 18.44
N THR A 198 2.06 8.45 19.64
CA THR A 198 1.05 9.12 20.46
C THR A 198 0.44 10.32 19.75
N ILE A 199 1.25 11.16 19.10
CA ILE A 199 0.77 12.37 18.40
C ILE A 199 -0.03 11.98 17.15
N THR A 200 0.46 11.05 16.36
CA THR A 200 -0.23 10.64 15.11
C THR A 200 -1.57 9.99 15.41
N VAL A 201 -1.60 8.98 16.30
CA VAL A 201 -2.85 8.31 16.68
C VAL A 201 -3.81 9.30 17.34
N GLY A 202 -3.31 10.18 18.21
CA GLY A 202 -4.10 11.22 18.83
C GLY A 202 -4.74 12.19 17.82
N ALA A 203 -4.00 12.61 16.81
CA ALA A 203 -4.51 13.50 15.77
C ALA A 203 -5.66 12.85 14.97
N PHE A 204 -5.50 11.59 14.55
CA PHE A 204 -6.56 10.85 13.84
C PHE A 204 -7.76 10.52 14.75
N ASP A 205 -7.55 10.26 16.05
CA ASP A 205 -8.64 10.04 17.02
C ASP A 205 -9.49 11.31 17.24
N ILE A 206 -8.85 12.48 17.31
CA ILE A 206 -9.54 13.77 17.49
C ILE A 206 -10.45 14.08 16.31
N ILE A 207 -10.02 13.85 15.08
CA ILE A 207 -10.85 14.07 13.87
C ILE A 207 -11.89 12.96 13.63
N LYS A 208 -11.96 11.96 14.52
CA LYS A 208 -12.99 10.91 14.56
C LYS A 208 -13.10 10.06 13.30
N THR A 209 -11.99 9.82 12.63
CA THR A 209 -11.94 9.01 11.40
C THR A 209 -11.56 7.55 11.64
N MET A 210 -11.02 7.25 12.83
CA MET A 210 -10.61 5.90 13.22
C MET A 210 -11.71 5.15 13.96
N SER A 211 -11.68 3.81 13.83
CA SER A 211 -12.59 2.91 14.55
C SER A 211 -12.40 3.03 16.08
N ARG A 212 -13.52 3.08 16.77
CA ARG A 212 -13.60 3.09 18.25
C ARG A 212 -14.08 1.76 18.81
N TRP A 213 -13.96 0.73 18.00
CA TRP A 213 -14.36 -0.61 18.39
C TRP A 213 -13.69 -1.03 19.70
N SER A 214 -14.52 -1.45 20.66
CA SER A 214 -14.09 -1.82 22.02
C SER A 214 -14.13 -3.33 22.30
N GLY A 215 -14.64 -4.11 21.34
CA GLY A 215 -14.67 -5.58 21.39
C GLY A 215 -13.35 -6.22 21.01
N ASP A 216 -13.41 -7.40 20.39
CA ASP A 216 -12.23 -8.09 19.85
C ASP A 216 -11.53 -7.21 18.80
N PRO A 217 -10.26 -6.83 19.00
CA PRO A 217 -9.51 -6.01 18.05
C PRO A 217 -9.51 -6.56 16.61
N ALA A 218 -9.50 -7.88 16.46
CA ALA A 218 -9.54 -8.54 15.15
C ALA A 218 -10.75 -8.16 14.30
N LEU A 219 -11.85 -7.73 14.94
CA LEU A 219 -13.11 -7.32 14.30
C LEU A 219 -13.22 -5.81 14.08
N ALA A 220 -12.21 -5.01 14.42
CA ALA A 220 -12.30 -3.55 14.37
C ALA A 220 -12.36 -3.00 12.93
N CYS A 221 -11.61 -3.58 12.00
CA CYS A 221 -11.64 -3.21 10.58
C CYS A 221 -12.58 -4.16 9.82
N ARG A 222 -13.69 -3.61 9.34
CA ARG A 222 -14.78 -4.37 8.70
C ARG A 222 -15.29 -3.65 7.45
N PRO A 223 -14.54 -3.67 6.36
CA PRO A 223 -14.96 -2.99 5.13
C PRO A 223 -16.34 -3.44 4.67
N PHE A 224 -17.14 -2.48 4.18
CA PHE A 224 -18.51 -2.70 3.66
C PHE A 224 -19.56 -3.20 4.68
N ASP A 225 -19.16 -3.57 5.90
CA ASP A 225 -20.10 -3.98 6.95
C ASP A 225 -20.93 -2.77 7.44
N LEU A 226 -22.20 -2.97 7.73
CA LEU A 226 -23.14 -1.93 8.22
C LEU A 226 -22.63 -1.27 9.52
N LEU A 227 -21.96 -2.04 10.38
CA LEU A 227 -21.45 -1.58 11.67
C LEU A 227 -20.01 -1.04 11.61
N ARG A 228 -19.45 -0.79 10.39
CA ARG A 228 -18.15 -0.12 10.25
C ARG A 228 -18.23 1.28 10.85
N ASP A 229 -17.20 1.67 11.59
CA ASP A 229 -17.19 2.92 12.34
C ASP A 229 -15.93 3.78 12.14
N GLY A 230 -15.03 3.34 11.26
CA GLY A 230 -13.79 4.06 10.95
C GLY A 230 -12.68 3.12 10.51
N PHE A 231 -11.59 3.69 9.98
CA PHE A 231 -10.42 2.89 9.63
C PHE A 231 -9.63 2.48 10.87
N VAL A 232 -8.87 1.41 10.76
CA VAL A 232 -7.88 1.02 11.79
C VAL A 232 -6.49 1.32 11.26
N ILE A 233 -5.69 2.08 11.99
CA ILE A 233 -4.33 2.44 11.59
C ILE A 233 -3.42 1.21 11.63
N GLY A 234 -2.46 1.12 10.70
CA GLY A 234 -1.47 0.06 10.65
C GLY A 234 -0.09 0.56 10.28
N GLU A 235 0.89 -0.32 10.36
CA GLU A 235 2.23 -0.12 9.84
C GLU A 235 2.58 -1.21 8.84
N GLY A 236 3.55 -0.95 7.96
CA GLY A 236 4.01 -1.91 6.98
C GLY A 236 4.77 -1.28 5.84
N ALA A 237 5.26 -2.14 4.96
CA ALA A 237 5.86 -1.76 3.70
C ALA A 237 5.62 -2.84 2.64
N THR A 238 5.67 -2.43 1.40
CA THR A 238 5.81 -3.36 0.27
C THR A 238 6.64 -2.71 -0.81
N SER A 239 7.59 -3.48 -1.33
CA SER A 239 8.31 -3.18 -2.55
C SER A 239 7.94 -4.18 -3.63
N LEU A 240 7.80 -3.67 -4.85
CA LEU A 240 7.64 -4.43 -6.08
C LEU A 240 8.83 -4.14 -6.97
N ILE A 241 9.41 -5.16 -7.59
CA ILE A 241 10.39 -4.97 -8.67
C ILE A 241 9.59 -4.87 -9.96
N ILE A 242 9.56 -3.66 -10.50
CA ILE A 242 8.84 -3.33 -11.74
C ILE A 242 9.89 -3.16 -12.83
N GLU A 243 9.72 -3.87 -13.94
CA GLU A 243 10.76 -4.10 -14.92
C GLU A 243 10.22 -4.03 -16.35
N GLU A 244 11.02 -3.56 -17.27
CA GLU A 244 10.70 -3.64 -18.71
C GLU A 244 10.66 -5.12 -19.13
N LEU A 245 9.68 -5.49 -19.96
CA LEU A 245 9.39 -6.88 -20.29
C LEU A 245 10.57 -7.60 -20.96
N GLU A 246 11.22 -6.99 -21.95
CA GLU A 246 12.33 -7.64 -22.65
C GLU A 246 13.58 -7.72 -21.79
N HIS A 247 13.79 -6.75 -20.89
CA HIS A 247 14.84 -6.82 -19.86
C HIS A 247 14.58 -8.01 -18.92
N ALA A 248 13.33 -8.17 -18.43
CA ALA A 248 12.95 -9.29 -17.57
C ALA A 248 13.15 -10.65 -18.27
N ARG A 249 12.74 -10.75 -19.55
CA ARG A 249 12.92 -11.95 -20.38
C ARG A 249 14.39 -12.29 -20.61
N ALA A 250 15.22 -11.29 -20.90
CA ALA A 250 16.64 -11.47 -21.15
C ALA A 250 17.39 -12.10 -19.97
N ARG A 251 17.02 -11.73 -18.74
CA ARG A 251 17.55 -12.34 -17.52
C ARG A 251 16.77 -13.56 -17.02
N LYS A 252 15.76 -14.01 -17.76
CA LYS A 252 14.88 -15.17 -17.42
C LYS A 252 14.17 -15.01 -16.08
N ALA A 253 13.74 -13.79 -15.76
CA ALA A 253 13.01 -13.50 -14.55
C ALA A 253 11.67 -14.24 -14.50
N ARG A 254 11.23 -14.61 -13.30
CA ARG A 254 9.81 -14.90 -13.08
C ARG A 254 9.01 -13.62 -13.30
N ILE A 255 7.92 -13.71 -14.03
CA ILE A 255 7.00 -12.60 -14.25
C ILE A 255 5.66 -12.98 -13.60
N TYR A 256 5.21 -12.15 -12.66
CA TYR A 256 3.96 -12.35 -11.91
C TYR A 256 2.76 -11.73 -12.62
N ALA A 257 2.92 -10.48 -13.04
CA ALA A 257 1.86 -9.68 -13.66
C ALA A 257 2.46 -8.58 -14.56
N GLU A 258 1.63 -7.98 -15.38
CA GLU A 258 1.91 -6.76 -16.13
C GLU A 258 1.18 -5.58 -15.51
N VAL A 259 1.82 -4.42 -15.42
CA VAL A 259 1.20 -3.16 -15.03
C VAL A 259 0.67 -2.50 -16.29
N LEU A 260 -0.66 -2.49 -16.48
CA LEU A 260 -1.30 -2.13 -17.73
C LEU A 260 -1.76 -0.69 -17.80
N GLY A 261 -2.24 -0.12 -16.68
CA GLY A 261 -2.77 1.22 -16.67
C GLY A 261 -2.69 1.86 -15.30
N TYR A 262 -2.68 3.20 -15.30
CA TYR A 262 -2.59 4.01 -14.09
C TYR A 262 -3.26 5.36 -14.29
N SER A 263 -3.89 5.85 -13.23
CA SER A 263 -4.45 7.18 -13.15
C SER A 263 -4.22 7.83 -11.79
N LEU A 264 -4.22 9.16 -11.79
CA LEU A 264 -4.13 9.99 -10.57
C LEU A 264 -4.90 11.29 -10.81
N ASN A 265 -5.79 11.66 -9.88
CA ASN A 265 -6.46 12.95 -9.88
C ASN A 265 -6.79 13.43 -8.46
N ASN A 266 -7.44 14.58 -8.36
CA ASN A 266 -7.87 15.18 -7.08
C ASN A 266 -9.35 15.55 -7.11
N ASP A 267 -10.01 15.44 -5.95
CA ASP A 267 -11.39 15.92 -5.72
C ASP A 267 -11.48 17.43 -5.72
N ALA A 268 -10.45 18.13 -5.24
CA ALA A 268 -10.44 19.56 -4.97
C ALA A 268 -11.66 20.02 -4.14
N PHE A 269 -12.03 19.24 -3.14
CA PHE A 269 -13.25 19.42 -2.35
C PHE A 269 -12.98 19.64 -0.86
N HIS A 270 -12.39 18.66 -0.16
CA HIS A 270 -12.19 18.71 1.29
C HIS A 270 -11.00 17.85 1.72
N MET A 271 -10.32 18.22 2.84
CA MET A 271 -9.11 17.50 3.29
C MET A 271 -9.37 16.07 3.80
N THR A 272 -10.55 15.79 4.33
CA THR A 272 -10.85 14.49 4.98
C THR A 272 -12.14 13.82 4.51
N ALA A 273 -12.97 14.49 3.73
CA ALA A 273 -14.19 13.94 3.18
C ALA A 273 -14.09 13.75 1.66
N PRO A 274 -14.52 12.60 1.12
CA PRO A 274 -14.59 12.40 -0.32
C PRO A 274 -15.63 13.34 -0.97
N LEU A 275 -15.44 13.63 -2.25
CA LEU A 275 -16.44 14.37 -3.03
C LEU A 275 -17.74 13.56 -3.09
N PRO A 276 -18.89 14.11 -2.61
CA PRO A 276 -20.13 13.33 -2.49
C PRO A 276 -20.68 12.75 -3.80
N SER A 277 -20.41 13.39 -4.95
CA SER A 277 -20.81 12.87 -6.27
C SER A 277 -19.96 11.68 -6.73
N GLY A 278 -18.75 11.48 -6.16
CA GLY A 278 -17.80 10.48 -6.59
C GLY A 278 -17.15 10.73 -7.96
N ASP A 279 -17.39 11.89 -8.57
CA ASP A 279 -16.96 12.18 -9.96
C ASP A 279 -15.46 11.94 -10.19
N SER A 280 -14.62 12.32 -9.22
CA SER A 280 -13.16 12.14 -9.34
C SER A 280 -12.74 10.68 -9.21
N CYS A 281 -13.35 9.92 -8.30
CA CYS A 281 -13.13 8.46 -8.18
C CYS A 281 -13.56 7.73 -9.47
N ILE A 282 -14.74 8.10 -9.99
CA ILE A 282 -15.27 7.58 -11.26
C ILE A 282 -14.29 7.88 -12.40
N ARG A 283 -13.81 9.12 -12.49
CA ARG A 283 -12.85 9.52 -13.51
C ARG A 283 -11.53 8.78 -13.34
N ALA A 284 -11.01 8.62 -12.12
CA ALA A 284 -9.78 7.87 -11.87
C ALA A 284 -9.89 6.43 -12.40
N MET A 285 -10.97 5.72 -12.09
CA MET A 285 -11.19 4.37 -12.62
C MET A 285 -11.28 4.34 -14.15
N ARG A 286 -12.02 5.28 -14.77
CA ARG A 286 -12.14 5.38 -16.23
C ARG A 286 -10.82 5.72 -16.92
N ASP A 287 -10.04 6.64 -16.35
CA ASP A 287 -8.74 7.03 -16.90
C ASP A 287 -7.73 5.88 -16.81
N ALA A 288 -7.75 5.08 -15.73
CA ALA A 288 -6.93 3.87 -15.61
C ALA A 288 -7.32 2.81 -16.66
N LEU A 289 -8.63 2.59 -16.90
CA LEU A 289 -9.12 1.70 -17.95
C LEU A 289 -8.67 2.18 -19.34
N ALA A 290 -8.77 3.47 -19.61
CA ALA A 290 -8.32 4.07 -20.87
C ALA A 290 -6.81 3.92 -21.06
N ASP A 291 -5.98 4.14 -20.03
CA ASP A 291 -4.52 3.93 -20.09
C ASP A 291 -4.15 2.46 -20.32
N ALA A 292 -4.93 1.52 -19.72
CA ALA A 292 -4.80 0.08 -19.95
C ALA A 292 -5.37 -0.40 -21.30
N GLN A 293 -6.13 0.44 -22.00
CA GLN A 293 -6.87 0.09 -23.22
C GLN A 293 -7.87 -1.05 -23.01
N LEU A 294 -8.57 -1.04 -21.87
CA LEU A 294 -9.56 -2.05 -21.48
C LEU A 294 -10.96 -1.44 -21.38
N ALA A 295 -11.96 -2.23 -21.77
CA ALA A 295 -13.36 -1.92 -21.47
C ALA A 295 -13.68 -2.30 -20.00
N PRO A 296 -14.64 -1.62 -19.33
CA PRO A 296 -15.01 -1.95 -17.94
C PRO A 296 -15.36 -3.43 -17.74
N GLY A 297 -16.08 -4.05 -18.66
CA GLY A 297 -16.48 -5.46 -18.58
C GLY A 297 -15.35 -6.48 -18.67
N GLU A 298 -14.10 -6.07 -18.97
CA GLU A 298 -12.94 -6.96 -19.00
C GLU A 298 -12.27 -7.11 -17.62
N ILE A 299 -12.62 -6.28 -16.62
CA ILE A 299 -12.11 -6.42 -15.26
C ILE A 299 -12.77 -7.63 -14.58
N ASP A 300 -11.93 -8.51 -14.04
CA ASP A 300 -12.37 -9.73 -13.36
C ASP A 300 -12.50 -9.58 -11.85
N TYR A 301 -11.79 -8.61 -11.24
CA TYR A 301 -11.80 -8.36 -9.81
C TYR A 301 -11.37 -6.92 -9.51
N ILE A 302 -11.97 -6.33 -8.47
CA ILE A 302 -11.60 -5.01 -7.95
C ILE A 302 -11.12 -5.18 -6.50
N ASN A 303 -9.88 -4.80 -6.24
CA ASN A 303 -9.40 -4.54 -4.89
C ASN A 303 -9.75 -3.10 -4.54
N ALA A 304 -10.74 -2.93 -3.68
CA ALA A 304 -11.27 -1.63 -3.33
C ALA A 304 -10.40 -0.92 -2.29
N HIS A 305 -10.45 0.40 -2.28
CA HIS A 305 -9.87 1.17 -1.18
C HIS A 305 -10.47 0.77 0.16
N ALA A 306 -11.80 0.69 0.24
CA ALA A 306 -12.55 0.04 1.32
C ALA A 306 -11.94 0.27 2.71
N SER A 307 -11.90 1.53 3.13
CA SER A 307 -11.22 1.95 4.38
C SER A 307 -11.95 1.54 5.66
N SER A 308 -13.10 0.87 5.59
CA SER A 308 -13.98 0.58 6.73
C SER A 308 -14.59 1.86 7.36
N THR A 309 -14.68 2.94 6.57
CA THR A 309 -15.39 4.16 6.99
C THR A 309 -16.77 4.22 6.37
N GLN A 310 -17.72 4.84 7.07
CA GLN A 310 -19.08 4.99 6.56
C GLN A 310 -19.12 5.79 5.26
N LEU A 311 -18.29 6.85 5.16
CA LEU A 311 -18.29 7.74 4.00
C LEU A 311 -17.63 7.10 2.77
N ASN A 312 -16.46 6.49 2.93
CA ASN A 312 -15.71 5.98 1.78
C ASN A 312 -16.37 4.76 1.14
N ASP A 313 -16.75 3.75 1.94
CA ASP A 313 -17.15 2.46 1.39
C ASP A 313 -18.46 2.55 0.58
N GLY A 314 -19.39 3.39 1.04
CA GLY A 314 -20.61 3.70 0.28
C GLY A 314 -20.34 4.53 -0.99
N ALA A 315 -19.50 5.55 -0.90
CA ALA A 315 -19.12 6.37 -2.06
C ALA A 315 -18.36 5.58 -3.11
N GLU A 316 -17.44 4.69 -2.70
CA GLU A 316 -16.73 3.79 -3.60
C GLU A 316 -17.66 2.78 -4.28
N THR A 317 -18.60 2.18 -3.52
CA THR A 317 -19.64 1.29 -4.08
C THR A 317 -20.45 2.00 -5.17
N MET A 318 -20.92 3.20 -4.91
CA MET A 318 -21.66 4.02 -5.88
C MET A 318 -20.79 4.33 -7.11
N SER A 319 -19.52 4.69 -6.92
CA SER A 319 -18.59 5.01 -8.01
C SER A 319 -18.30 3.78 -8.88
N ILE A 320 -18.10 2.60 -8.29
CA ILE A 320 -17.94 1.33 -9.02
C ILE A 320 -19.17 1.05 -9.87
N LYS A 321 -20.38 1.17 -9.31
CA LYS A 321 -21.61 0.98 -10.08
C LYS A 321 -21.73 1.92 -11.28
N GLN A 322 -21.31 3.18 -11.15
CA GLN A 322 -21.35 4.15 -12.25
C GLN A 322 -20.31 3.87 -13.34
N VAL A 323 -19.15 3.30 -13.00
CA VAL A 323 -18.13 2.93 -13.99
C VAL A 323 -18.50 1.65 -14.73
N PHE A 324 -18.93 0.63 -13.99
CA PHE A 324 -19.10 -0.72 -14.52
C PHE A 324 -20.55 -1.04 -14.94
N GLY A 325 -21.51 -0.18 -14.58
CA GLY A 325 -22.90 -0.29 -15.01
C GLY A 325 -23.48 -1.68 -14.70
N LYS A 326 -24.00 -2.36 -15.71
CA LYS A 326 -24.57 -3.71 -15.59
C LYS A 326 -23.56 -4.78 -15.13
N ASP A 327 -22.28 -4.57 -15.36
CA ASP A 327 -21.22 -5.52 -14.98
C ASP A 327 -20.83 -5.39 -13.50
N ALA A 328 -21.19 -4.31 -12.82
CA ALA A 328 -20.82 -4.06 -11.43
C ALA A 328 -21.23 -5.18 -10.47
N GLN A 329 -22.41 -5.78 -10.67
CA GLN A 329 -22.91 -6.88 -9.85
C GLN A 329 -22.20 -8.23 -10.11
N ARG A 330 -21.52 -8.35 -11.26
CA ARG A 330 -20.80 -9.57 -11.66
C ARG A 330 -19.35 -9.54 -11.21
N ILE A 331 -18.76 -8.35 -11.08
CA ILE A 331 -17.36 -8.19 -10.73
C ILE A 331 -17.19 -8.30 -9.22
N PRO A 332 -16.44 -9.31 -8.70
CA PRO A 332 -16.12 -9.39 -7.28
C PRO A 332 -15.32 -8.16 -6.83
N VAL A 333 -15.65 -7.66 -5.64
CA VAL A 333 -14.97 -6.53 -5.00
C VAL A 333 -14.56 -6.96 -3.60
N SER A 334 -13.31 -6.72 -3.17
CA SER A 334 -13.01 -6.95 -1.75
C SER A 334 -12.20 -5.82 -1.13
N GLY A 335 -12.44 -5.60 0.16
CA GLY A 335 -11.69 -4.72 1.03
C GLY A 335 -10.74 -5.52 1.90
N THR A 336 -9.44 -5.45 1.65
CA THR A 336 -8.45 -6.32 2.29
C THR A 336 -7.83 -5.74 3.54
N LYS A 337 -8.19 -4.51 3.91
CA LYS A 337 -7.70 -3.84 5.13
C LYS A 337 -8.12 -4.53 6.44
N GLY A 338 -9.13 -5.39 6.41
CA GLY A 338 -9.48 -6.26 7.54
C GLY A 338 -8.32 -7.13 8.03
N TYR A 339 -7.38 -7.49 7.14
CA TYR A 339 -6.22 -8.32 7.46
C TYR A 339 -5.12 -7.55 8.18
N TYR A 340 -4.67 -6.43 7.59
CA TYR A 340 -3.45 -5.73 8.00
C TYR A 340 -3.70 -4.27 8.40
N ALA A 341 -4.97 -3.89 8.63
CA ALA A 341 -5.39 -2.52 8.90
C ALA A 341 -5.12 -1.58 7.71
N HIS A 342 -4.95 -0.30 7.97
CA HIS A 342 -4.64 0.71 6.98
C HIS A 342 -3.26 1.33 7.21
N PRO A 343 -2.18 0.80 6.60
CA PRO A 343 -0.84 1.38 6.70
C PRO A 343 -0.67 2.62 5.81
N LEU A 344 -1.63 3.52 5.80
CA LEU A 344 -1.62 4.82 5.12
C LEU A 344 -0.89 4.80 3.75
N GLY A 345 0.27 5.45 3.66
CA GLY A 345 1.03 5.56 2.42
C GLY A 345 1.60 4.25 1.86
N ALA A 346 1.71 3.20 2.68
CA ALA A 346 2.13 1.87 2.22
C ALA A 346 1.00 1.05 1.60
N THR A 347 -0.26 1.37 1.92
CA THR A 347 -1.41 0.52 1.63
C THR A 347 -1.53 0.16 0.15
N GLY A 348 -1.46 1.14 -0.74
CA GLY A 348 -1.63 0.89 -2.18
C GLY A 348 -0.57 -0.05 -2.77
N ALA A 349 0.66 -0.05 -2.23
CA ALA A 349 1.70 -0.99 -2.64
C ALA A 349 1.44 -2.41 -2.09
N ILE A 350 0.94 -2.53 -0.84
CA ILE A 350 0.52 -3.82 -0.27
C ILE A 350 -0.63 -4.41 -1.09
N GLU A 351 -1.59 -3.59 -1.46
CA GLU A 351 -2.74 -3.99 -2.28
C GLU A 351 -2.33 -4.37 -3.70
N ALA A 352 -1.37 -3.66 -4.31
CA ALA A 352 -0.80 -4.03 -5.61
C ALA A 352 -0.07 -5.38 -5.55
N ALA A 353 0.69 -5.66 -4.48
CA ALA A 353 1.31 -6.96 -4.26
C ALA A 353 0.27 -8.07 -4.08
N LEU A 354 -0.79 -7.81 -3.31
CA LEU A 354 -1.89 -8.76 -3.13
C LEU A 354 -2.61 -9.05 -4.45
N CYS A 355 -2.91 -8.03 -5.26
CA CYS A 355 -3.50 -8.19 -6.59
C CYS A 355 -2.58 -8.99 -7.52
N THR A 356 -1.27 -8.75 -7.45
CA THR A 356 -0.27 -9.52 -8.20
C THR A 356 -0.30 -11.00 -7.82
N LEU A 357 -0.36 -11.31 -6.52
CA LEU A 357 -0.48 -12.67 -6.03
C LEU A 357 -1.84 -13.31 -6.37
N ALA A 358 -2.93 -12.54 -6.33
CA ALA A 358 -4.24 -13.00 -6.75
C ALA A 358 -4.25 -13.44 -8.24
N LEU A 359 -3.59 -12.67 -9.11
CA LEU A 359 -3.39 -13.04 -10.52
C LEU A 359 -2.54 -14.31 -10.67
N ASP A 360 -1.42 -14.42 -9.93
CA ASP A 360 -0.52 -15.58 -9.98
C ASP A 360 -1.21 -16.85 -9.48
N ARG A 361 -1.97 -16.73 -8.38
CA ARG A 361 -2.61 -17.87 -7.68
C ARG A 361 -4.05 -18.17 -8.16
N GLN A 362 -4.62 -17.28 -9.00
CA GLN A 362 -5.99 -17.40 -9.50
C GLN A 362 -7.03 -17.54 -8.39
N TRP A 363 -6.89 -16.65 -7.36
CA TRP A 363 -7.74 -16.68 -6.18
C TRP A 363 -8.07 -15.26 -5.71
N ILE A 364 -9.33 -15.04 -5.36
CA ILE A 364 -9.83 -13.74 -4.89
C ILE A 364 -9.84 -13.72 -3.37
N PRO A 365 -9.10 -12.80 -2.72
CA PRO A 365 -9.14 -12.62 -1.27
C PRO A 365 -10.50 -12.07 -0.82
N PRO A 366 -11.04 -12.56 0.31
CA PRO A 366 -12.31 -12.09 0.82
C PRO A 366 -12.20 -10.74 1.54
N THR A 367 -13.33 -10.09 1.71
CA THR A 367 -13.55 -9.09 2.74
C THR A 367 -13.87 -9.82 4.04
N ILE A 368 -12.90 -9.91 4.94
CA ILE A 368 -13.13 -10.51 6.27
C ILE A 368 -13.88 -9.54 7.19
N ASN A 369 -14.47 -10.07 8.28
CA ASN A 369 -15.27 -9.32 9.26
C ASN A 369 -16.59 -8.76 8.71
N TYR A 370 -17.08 -9.26 7.58
CA TYR A 370 -18.37 -8.88 7.01
C TYR A 370 -19.49 -9.71 7.64
N GLN A 371 -20.22 -9.14 8.59
CA GLN A 371 -21.27 -9.83 9.36
C GLN A 371 -22.65 -9.24 9.15
N ASN A 372 -22.73 -7.94 8.88
CA ASN A 372 -23.97 -7.20 8.75
C ASN A 372 -24.01 -6.53 7.36
N PRO A 373 -24.78 -7.05 6.40
CA PRO A 373 -24.91 -6.44 5.09
C PRO A 373 -25.40 -5.00 5.15
N ASP A 374 -24.68 -4.08 4.47
CA ASP A 374 -25.10 -2.70 4.31
C ASP A 374 -25.78 -2.53 2.94
N PRO A 375 -27.07 -2.11 2.90
CA PRO A 375 -27.76 -1.86 1.63
C PRO A 375 -27.10 -0.80 0.74
N ALA A 376 -26.27 0.08 1.29
CA ALA A 376 -25.48 1.05 0.53
C ALA A 376 -24.24 0.43 -0.14
N CYS A 377 -23.83 -0.78 0.28
CA CYS A 377 -22.65 -1.52 -0.19
C CYS A 377 -23.06 -2.89 -0.80
N ASP A 378 -24.00 -2.88 -1.74
CA ASP A 378 -24.71 -4.05 -2.29
C ASP A 378 -23.99 -4.71 -3.50
N LEU A 379 -22.67 -4.67 -3.55
CA LEU A 379 -21.86 -5.40 -4.53
C LEU A 379 -21.51 -6.82 -4.01
N ASP A 380 -20.96 -7.67 -4.87
CA ASP A 380 -20.33 -8.93 -4.44
C ASP A 380 -19.02 -8.63 -3.71
N VAL A 381 -19.10 -8.33 -2.41
CA VAL A 381 -17.95 -7.96 -1.59
C VAL A 381 -17.07 -9.14 -1.17
N VAL A 382 -17.29 -10.32 -1.72
CA VAL A 382 -16.58 -11.57 -1.38
C VAL A 382 -16.56 -11.80 0.14
N PRO A 383 -17.69 -12.03 0.79
CA PRO A 383 -17.80 -12.00 2.24
C PRO A 383 -17.09 -13.18 2.90
N ASN A 384 -16.16 -12.89 3.79
CA ASN A 384 -15.46 -13.77 4.74
C ASN A 384 -14.65 -14.92 4.16
N HIS A 385 -15.00 -15.48 3.00
CA HIS A 385 -14.29 -16.62 2.41
C HIS A 385 -13.86 -16.31 0.98
N GLY A 386 -12.56 -16.48 0.73
CA GLY A 386 -12.01 -16.34 -0.60
C GLY A 386 -12.40 -17.47 -1.54
N ARG A 387 -12.21 -17.24 -2.84
CA ARG A 387 -12.61 -18.21 -3.85
C ARG A 387 -11.69 -18.24 -5.06
N LYS A 388 -11.56 -19.40 -5.69
CA LYS A 388 -10.87 -19.54 -6.98
C LYS A 388 -11.67 -18.80 -8.06
N ALA A 389 -10.95 -18.13 -8.95
CA ALA A 389 -11.53 -17.45 -10.10
C ALA A 389 -10.51 -17.39 -11.24
N GLN A 390 -11.00 -17.33 -12.46
CA GLN A 390 -10.15 -17.04 -13.61
C GLN A 390 -9.94 -15.52 -13.66
N LEU A 391 -8.73 -15.08 -13.34
CA LEU A 391 -8.36 -13.68 -13.28
C LEU A 391 -7.39 -13.34 -14.42
N ASN A 392 -7.75 -12.38 -15.25
CA ASN A 392 -6.89 -11.82 -16.30
C ASN A 392 -6.53 -10.37 -15.98
N TYR A 393 -7.50 -9.60 -15.44
CA TYR A 393 -7.32 -8.17 -15.15
C TYR A 393 -7.92 -7.81 -13.80
N ILE A 394 -7.13 -7.11 -12.99
CA ILE A 394 -7.51 -6.63 -11.68
C ILE A 394 -7.33 -5.11 -11.63
N MET A 395 -8.32 -4.39 -11.12
CA MET A 395 -8.20 -2.98 -10.76
C MET A 395 -7.95 -2.87 -9.26
N SER A 396 -6.99 -2.03 -8.84
CA SER A 396 -6.77 -1.67 -7.44
C SER A 396 -6.97 -0.17 -7.27
N ASN A 397 -7.84 0.21 -6.33
CA ASN A 397 -8.24 1.59 -6.05
C ASN A 397 -7.58 2.10 -4.77
N SER A 398 -7.16 3.35 -4.77
CA SER A 398 -6.69 4.07 -3.58
C SER A 398 -7.27 5.47 -3.56
N PHE A 399 -8.11 5.76 -2.55
CA PHE A 399 -8.78 7.05 -2.35
C PHE A 399 -8.34 7.62 -1.00
N GLY A 400 -7.54 8.68 -1.03
CA GLY A 400 -6.86 9.20 0.15
C GLY A 400 -7.40 10.54 0.66
N PHE A 401 -7.04 10.87 1.89
CA PHE A 401 -7.23 12.21 2.41
C PHE A 401 -6.56 13.24 1.49
N GLY A 402 -7.12 14.47 1.46
CA GLY A 402 -6.79 15.46 0.46
C GLY A 402 -7.58 15.31 -0.84
N GLY A 403 -8.47 14.29 -0.93
CA GLY A 403 -9.21 13.97 -2.13
C GLY A 403 -8.32 13.41 -3.25
N ILE A 404 -7.27 12.68 -2.89
CA ILE A 404 -6.31 12.10 -3.85
C ILE A 404 -6.83 10.73 -4.28
N ASN A 405 -7.07 10.54 -5.58
CA ASN A 405 -7.61 9.32 -6.15
C ASN A 405 -6.62 8.72 -7.14
N ALA A 406 -6.19 7.49 -6.89
CA ALA A 406 -5.30 6.72 -7.77
C ALA A 406 -5.87 5.33 -8.03
N CYS A 407 -5.75 4.87 -9.28
CA CYS A 407 -6.11 3.52 -9.69
C CYS A 407 -4.98 2.90 -10.49
N VAL A 408 -4.71 1.63 -10.27
CA VAL A 408 -3.78 0.84 -11.08
C VAL A 408 -4.48 -0.41 -11.60
N ILE A 409 -4.17 -0.80 -12.85
CA ILE A 409 -4.67 -2.02 -13.46
C ILE A 409 -3.50 -2.96 -13.69
N LEU A 410 -3.64 -4.17 -13.16
CA LEU A 410 -2.71 -5.26 -13.31
C LEU A 410 -3.34 -6.36 -14.17
N GLY A 411 -2.53 -7.04 -14.97
CA GLY A 411 -3.01 -8.12 -15.82
C GLY A 411 -2.03 -9.29 -15.94
N ARG A 412 -2.54 -10.42 -16.40
CA ARG A 412 -1.67 -11.55 -16.77
C ARG A 412 -0.85 -11.20 -18.00
N VAL A 413 0.41 -11.59 -18.00
CA VAL A 413 1.29 -11.45 -19.16
C VAL A 413 0.83 -12.43 -20.26
N ARG A 414 0.61 -11.89 -21.44
CA ARG A 414 0.28 -12.64 -22.66
C ARG A 414 1.49 -12.77 -23.56
#